data_f85f8fb13a8091e8734c362829bd144e
#
_entry.id   f85f8fb13a8091e8734c362829bd144e
#
_cell.length_a   1.000
_cell.length_b   1.000
_cell.length_c   1.000
_cell.angle_alpha   90.00
_cell.angle_beta   90.00
_cell.angle_gamma   90.00
#
_symmetry.space_group_name_H-M   'P 1'
#
loop_
_entity.id
_entity.type
_entity.pdbx_description
1 polymer ?
#
loop_
_entity_poly.entity_id
_entity_poly.type
_entity_poly.pdbx_seq_one_letter_code
_entity_poly.pdbx_strand_id
1 'polypeptide(L)' 'MNDAPHSISDLVARWDTIGDFADAISCGYEAARQMRRRESIAPEHWPKVIEAAKARGIPGVTIDWLVEQRVAA' A
#
# COMPACT_ATOMS: atom_id res chain seq x y z
N MET A 1 3.92 15.62 -11.07
CA MET A 1 2.60 15.37 -10.47
C MET A 1 2.50 13.93 -10.03
N ASN A 2 2.01 13.71 -8.82
CA ASN A 2 1.81 12.36 -8.32
C ASN A 2 0.41 11.88 -8.67
N ASP A 3 0.35 10.79 -9.41
CA ASP A 3 -0.92 10.15 -9.71
C ASP A 3 -1.22 9.10 -8.65
N ALA A 4 -2.50 8.77 -8.49
CA ALA A 4 -2.89 7.69 -7.61
C ALA A 4 -2.28 6.37 -8.11
N PRO A 5 -1.90 5.46 -7.21
CA PRO A 5 -1.38 4.16 -7.63
C PRO A 5 -2.44 3.38 -8.41
N HIS A 6 -2.00 2.59 -9.38
CA HIS A 6 -2.89 1.77 -10.19
C HIS A 6 -3.14 0.39 -9.57
N SER A 7 -2.28 -0.02 -8.65
CA SER A 7 -2.33 -1.35 -8.04
C SER A 7 -1.58 -1.34 -6.72
N ILE A 8 -1.66 -2.43 -5.98
CA ILE A 8 -0.88 -2.57 -4.74
C ILE A 8 0.62 -2.61 -5.08
N SER A 9 1.01 -3.29 -6.15
CA SER A 9 2.40 -3.28 -6.59
C SER A 9 2.90 -1.88 -6.89
N ASP A 10 2.07 -1.08 -7.55
CA ASP A 10 2.41 0.32 -7.85
C ASP A 10 2.55 1.14 -6.58
N LEU A 11 1.64 0.92 -5.62
CA LEU A 11 1.73 1.61 -4.33
C LEU A 11 3.05 1.29 -3.63
N VAL A 12 3.39 0.00 -3.52
CA VAL A 12 4.63 -0.42 -2.87
C VAL A 12 5.85 0.16 -3.56
N ALA A 13 5.80 0.26 -4.89
CA ALA A 13 6.90 0.81 -5.69
C ALA A 13 7.15 2.30 -5.46
N ARG A 14 6.25 2.99 -4.74
CA ARG A 14 6.47 4.39 -4.37
C ARG A 14 7.49 4.55 -3.25
N TRP A 15 7.88 3.46 -2.60
CA TRP A 15 9.00 3.42 -1.65
C TRP A 15 10.22 2.86 -2.36
N ASP A 16 11.40 3.21 -1.85
CA ASP A 16 12.66 2.76 -2.48
C ASP A 16 12.80 1.25 -2.44
N THR A 17 12.36 0.63 -1.34
CA THR A 17 12.41 -0.82 -1.19
C THR A 17 11.14 -1.32 -0.52
N ILE A 18 10.88 -2.63 -0.62
CA ILE A 18 9.77 -3.26 0.10
C ILE A 18 9.98 -3.10 1.61
N GLY A 19 11.24 -3.18 2.07
CA GLY A 19 11.55 -2.99 3.48
C GLY A 19 11.13 -1.61 3.99
N ASP A 20 11.35 -0.58 3.19
CA ASP A 20 10.93 0.78 3.54
C ASP A 20 9.42 0.88 3.64
N PHE A 21 8.69 0.25 2.72
CA PHE A 21 7.24 0.20 2.78
C PHE A 21 6.78 -0.54 4.03
N ALA A 22 7.39 -1.70 4.32
CA ALA A 22 7.03 -2.48 5.50
C ALA A 22 7.23 -1.66 6.78
N ASP A 23 8.35 -0.94 6.87
CA ASP A 23 8.62 -0.07 8.03
C ASP A 23 7.58 1.04 8.15
N ALA A 24 7.21 1.63 7.02
CA ALA A 24 6.26 2.74 7.00
C ALA A 24 4.88 2.33 7.55
N ILE A 25 4.46 1.09 7.32
CA ILE A 25 3.17 0.61 7.80
C ILE A 25 3.30 -0.32 9.01
N SER A 26 4.51 -0.39 9.58
CA SER A 26 4.78 -1.17 10.79
C SER A 26 4.42 -2.64 10.65
N CYS A 27 4.74 -3.24 9.51
CA CYS A 27 4.54 -4.67 9.31
C CYS A 27 5.88 -5.35 9.01
N GLY A 28 5.89 -6.68 9.02
CA GLY A 28 7.09 -7.43 8.68
C GLY A 28 7.35 -7.43 7.18
N TYR A 29 8.60 -7.68 6.81
CA TYR A 29 9.02 -7.73 5.40
C TYR A 29 8.22 -8.76 4.60
N GLU A 30 8.03 -9.95 5.17
CA GLU A 30 7.28 -11.00 4.50
C GLU A 30 5.82 -10.61 4.29
N ALA A 31 5.22 -9.93 5.26
CA ALA A 31 3.84 -9.45 5.12
C ALA A 31 3.75 -8.48 3.94
N ALA A 32 4.71 -7.57 3.82
CA ALA A 32 4.74 -6.61 2.72
C ALA A 32 4.90 -7.32 1.37
N ARG A 33 5.77 -8.32 1.31
CA ARG A 33 5.95 -9.12 0.09
C ARG A 33 4.66 -9.83 -0.31
N GLN A 34 3.96 -10.39 0.66
CA GLN A 34 2.69 -11.06 0.41
C GLN A 34 1.63 -10.09 -0.12
N MET A 35 1.58 -8.89 0.46
CA MET A 35 0.65 -7.86 -0.01
C MET A 35 0.89 -7.53 -1.47
N ARG A 36 2.14 -7.32 -1.85
CA ARG A 36 2.50 -7.02 -3.23
C ARG A 36 2.18 -8.18 -4.15
N ARG A 37 2.52 -9.39 -3.74
CA ARG A 37 2.31 -10.59 -4.53
C ARG A 37 0.83 -10.86 -4.79
N ARG A 38 0.01 -10.66 -3.75
CA ARG A 38 -1.43 -10.91 -3.82
C ARG A 38 -2.23 -9.74 -4.36
N GLU A 39 -1.59 -8.60 -4.54
CA GLU A 39 -2.24 -7.37 -4.94
C GLU A 39 -3.40 -7.02 -4.00
N SER A 40 -3.20 -7.25 -2.69
CA SER A 40 -4.23 -7.05 -1.69
C SER A 40 -3.61 -6.77 -0.33
N ILE A 41 -4.23 -5.87 0.43
CA ILE A 41 -3.80 -5.53 1.78
C ILE A 41 -4.95 -5.85 2.73
N ALA A 42 -4.64 -6.61 3.79
CA ALA A 42 -5.65 -6.94 4.80
C ALA A 42 -6.13 -5.65 5.50
N PRO A 43 -7.44 -5.56 5.82
CA PRO A 43 -8.00 -4.35 6.42
C PRO A 43 -7.32 -3.87 7.69
N GLU A 44 -6.72 -4.76 8.45
CA GLU A 44 -6.01 -4.39 9.69
C GLU A 44 -4.85 -3.43 9.44
N HIS A 45 -4.29 -3.40 8.23
CA HIS A 45 -3.19 -2.53 7.88
C HIS A 45 -3.63 -1.22 7.23
N TRP A 46 -4.90 -1.08 6.88
CA TRP A 46 -5.39 0.06 6.10
C TRP A 46 -5.12 1.42 6.75
N PRO A 47 -5.37 1.61 8.06
CA PRO A 47 -5.10 2.92 8.65
C PRO A 47 -3.64 3.35 8.50
N LYS A 48 -2.72 2.42 8.71
CA LYS A 48 -1.30 2.72 8.58
C LYS A 48 -0.88 2.97 7.13
N VAL A 49 -1.46 2.23 6.20
CA VAL A 49 -1.20 2.42 4.77
C VAL A 49 -1.65 3.82 4.35
N ILE A 50 -2.83 4.22 4.77
CA ILE A 50 -3.38 5.54 4.43
C ILE A 50 -2.50 6.64 5.00
N GLU A 51 -2.10 6.52 6.27
CA GLU A 51 -1.20 7.51 6.89
C GLU A 51 0.14 7.57 6.18
N ALA A 52 0.72 6.42 5.87
CA ALA A 52 2.02 6.37 5.18
C ALA A 52 1.94 7.01 3.79
N ALA A 53 0.85 6.76 3.06
CA ALA A 53 0.65 7.36 1.76
C ALA A 53 0.52 8.88 1.86
N LYS A 54 -0.21 9.38 2.86
CA LYS A 54 -0.34 10.82 3.09
C LYS A 54 1.02 11.44 3.39
N ALA A 55 1.80 10.79 4.23
CA ALA A 55 3.11 11.30 4.62
C ALA A 55 4.06 11.42 3.42
N ARG A 56 3.91 10.55 2.43
CA ARG A 56 4.73 10.59 1.22
C ARG A 56 4.10 11.41 0.09
N GLY A 57 2.91 11.97 0.32
CA GLY A 57 2.24 12.75 -0.72
C GLY A 57 1.66 11.91 -1.85
N ILE A 58 1.34 10.66 -1.60
CA ILE A 58 0.73 9.76 -2.58
C ILE A 58 -0.79 9.95 -2.54
N PRO A 59 -1.40 10.45 -3.62
CA PRO A 59 -2.84 10.71 -3.62
C PRO A 59 -3.65 9.44 -3.88
N GLY A 60 -4.93 9.50 -3.56
CA GLY A 60 -5.89 8.47 -3.96
C GLY A 60 -5.90 7.19 -3.16
N VAL A 61 -5.08 7.08 -2.13
CA VAL A 61 -5.05 5.88 -1.27
C VAL A 61 -6.09 6.07 -0.17
N THR A 62 -7.27 5.55 -0.41
CA THR A 62 -8.42 5.68 0.50
C THR A 62 -8.94 4.29 0.83
N ILE A 63 -9.89 4.24 1.79
CA ILE A 63 -10.57 2.98 2.11
C ILE A 63 -11.22 2.40 0.85
N ASP A 64 -11.91 3.23 0.08
CA ASP A 64 -12.57 2.78 -1.15
C ASP A 64 -11.57 2.18 -2.14
N TRP A 65 -10.43 2.85 -2.32
CA TRP A 65 -9.38 2.35 -3.21
C TRP A 65 -8.87 0.98 -2.74
N LEU A 66 -8.65 0.84 -1.43
CA LEU A 66 -8.17 -0.42 -0.86
C LEU A 66 -9.19 -1.55 -1.02
N VAL A 67 -10.48 -1.23 -0.87
CA VAL A 67 -11.56 -2.21 -1.11
C VAL A 67 -11.54 -2.65 -2.57
N GLU A 68 -11.40 -1.71 -3.50
CA GLU A 68 -11.35 -2.01 -4.93
C GLU A 68 -10.21 -2.96 -5.28
N GLN A 69 -9.04 -2.77 -4.64
CA GLN A 69 -7.90 -3.65 -4.90
C GLN A 69 -8.20 -5.09 -4.46
N ARG A 70 -8.91 -5.27 -3.37
CA ARG A 70 -9.28 -6.61 -2.90
C ARG A 70 -10.29 -7.27 -3.81
N VAL A 71 -11.23 -6.50 -4.33
CA VAL A 71 -12.25 -7.02 -5.26
C VAL A 71 -11.62 -7.39 -6.60
N ALA A 72 -10.66 -6.60 -7.05
CA ALA A 72 -10.00 -6.82 -8.33
C ALA A 72 -8.99 -7.98 -8.29
N ALA A 73 -8.52 -8.35 -7.11
CA ALA A 73 -7.47 -9.36 -6.94
C ALA A 73 -7.94 -10.79 -7.23
#